data_fcaabf86173e2995f75696b0e4ddbcbc
#
_entry.id   fcaabf86173e2995f75696b0e4ddbcbc
#
_cell.length_a   1.000
_cell.length_b   1.000
_cell.length_c   1.000
_cell.angle_alpha   90.00
_cell.angle_beta   90.00
_cell.angle_gamma   90.00
#
_symmetry.space_group_name_H-M   'P 1'
#
loop_
_entity.id
_entity.type
_entity.pdbx_description
1 polymer ?
#
loop_
_entity_poly.entity_id
_entity_poly.type
_entity_poly.pdbx_seq_one_letter_code
_entity_poly.pdbx_strand_id
1 'polypeptide(L)'
;MGNINKVAVMLPVYNNDNTAYLAKATESILYQTYRYVHLYIGVDGPVGYELHESLDLLDRHNMVDIVWFPENRGLACVLNDLVDICKKEGYVYYARMDADDVSVNDRFERQIKFLEEHPEVDVVGGAINEINGDGVSRGKHVEYPLTHEECRKFFRYRDCLAHPAVMFRARYFEKVPNGYRPEYRKNQDTMLWYDGFLNGCVFANLKETVLNFRVNDDFYKRRNGWKRAIQMLRDRLKINKALGYDISANLFAMAMFCMTISPSWVKKVSYKIR
;
A
#
# COMPACT_ATOMS: atom_id res chain seq x y z
N MET A 1 7.46 2.78 -33.01
CA MET A 1 7.61 3.44 -31.69
C MET A 1 6.89 2.56 -30.69
N GLY A 2 7.60 1.93 -29.74
CA GLY A 2 6.95 1.13 -28.70
C GLY A 2 5.99 2.01 -27.90
N ASN A 3 4.83 1.48 -27.54
CA ASN A 3 3.90 2.15 -26.64
C ASN A 3 4.63 2.49 -25.34
N ILE A 4 4.76 3.78 -25.03
CA ILE A 4 5.38 4.22 -23.78
C ILE A 4 4.39 3.91 -22.65
N ASN A 5 4.77 2.99 -21.76
CA ASN A 5 3.93 2.57 -20.64
C ASN A 5 3.92 3.64 -19.55
N LYS A 6 2.91 4.51 -19.56
CA LYS A 6 2.76 5.55 -18.52
C LYS A 6 2.33 4.94 -17.19
N VAL A 7 2.93 5.42 -16.10
CA VAL A 7 2.60 5.04 -14.73
C VAL A 7 1.78 6.16 -14.09
N ALA A 8 0.60 5.84 -13.60
CA ALA A 8 -0.13 6.71 -12.68
C ALA A 8 0.24 6.36 -11.24
N VAL A 9 0.69 7.32 -10.46
CA VAL A 9 0.96 7.15 -9.02
C VAL A 9 -0.21 7.68 -8.23
N MET A 10 -0.78 6.84 -7.38
CA MET A 10 -1.91 7.17 -6.51
C MET A 10 -1.40 7.46 -5.10
N LEU A 11 -1.46 8.71 -4.68
CA LEU A 11 -1.00 9.20 -3.38
C LEU A 11 -2.17 9.88 -2.64
N PRO A 12 -2.83 9.19 -1.71
CA PRO A 12 -3.86 9.81 -0.88
C PRO A 12 -3.24 10.66 0.22
N VAL A 13 -3.88 11.79 0.51
CA VAL A 13 -3.51 12.75 1.56
C VAL A 13 -4.75 13.09 2.39
N TYR A 14 -4.57 13.32 3.69
CA TYR A 14 -5.63 13.80 4.57
C TYR A 14 -5.08 14.79 5.62
N ASN A 15 -5.95 15.43 6.38
CA ASN A 15 -5.63 16.56 7.28
C ASN A 15 -4.48 16.29 8.28
N ASN A 16 -4.22 15.04 8.68
CA ASN A 16 -3.17 14.73 9.67
C ASN A 16 -1.82 14.36 9.03
N ASP A 17 -1.68 14.48 7.71
CA ASP A 17 -0.42 14.21 7.04
C ASP A 17 0.55 15.37 7.26
N ASN A 18 1.84 15.01 7.37
CA ASN A 18 2.91 15.96 7.62
C ASN A 18 3.44 16.55 6.30
N THR A 19 3.45 17.86 6.18
CA THR A 19 3.88 18.58 4.96
C THR A 19 5.32 18.27 4.56
N ALA A 20 6.24 18.14 5.52
CA ALA A 20 7.64 17.80 5.23
C ALA A 20 7.80 16.35 4.73
N TYR A 21 6.95 15.42 5.21
CA TYR A 21 6.95 14.05 4.69
C TYR A 21 6.34 13.99 3.31
N LEU A 22 5.23 14.68 3.08
CA LEU A 22 4.60 14.79 1.76
C LEU A 22 5.58 15.34 0.72
N ALA A 23 6.33 16.39 1.06
CA ALA A 23 7.36 16.95 0.16
C ALA A 23 8.41 15.90 -0.22
N LYS A 24 8.92 15.11 0.75
CA LYS A 24 9.89 14.04 0.47
C LYS A 24 9.27 12.89 -0.33
N ALA A 25 8.02 12.53 -0.04
CA ALA A 25 7.30 11.50 -0.77
C ALA A 25 7.11 11.89 -2.24
N THR A 26 6.60 13.08 -2.49
CA THR A 26 6.38 13.61 -3.85
C THR A 26 7.69 13.81 -4.61
N GLU A 27 8.72 14.36 -3.97
CA GLU A 27 10.06 14.47 -4.55
C GLU A 27 10.59 13.11 -5.00
N SER A 28 10.47 12.07 -4.16
CA SER A 28 10.93 10.72 -4.48
C SER A 28 10.21 10.09 -5.68
N ILE A 29 9.00 10.55 -6.01
CA ILE A 29 8.22 10.12 -7.18
C ILE A 29 8.62 10.94 -8.42
N LEU A 30 8.77 12.24 -8.29
CA LEU A 30 9.07 13.13 -9.41
C LEU A 30 10.51 12.95 -9.94
N TYR A 31 11.44 12.49 -9.09
CA TYR A 31 12.85 12.23 -9.47
C TYR A 31 13.18 10.75 -9.73
N GLN A 32 12.18 9.92 -10.09
CA GLN A 32 12.42 8.54 -10.51
C GLN A 32 13.27 8.48 -11.80
N THR A 33 14.05 7.41 -11.99
CA THR A 33 14.78 7.16 -13.24
C THR A 33 13.82 6.95 -14.40
N TYR A 34 12.68 6.32 -14.16
CA TYR A 34 11.60 6.19 -15.14
C TYR A 34 10.80 7.50 -15.25
N ARG A 35 10.84 8.14 -16.42
CA ARG A 35 10.33 9.50 -16.61
C ARG A 35 8.86 9.63 -17.02
N TYR A 36 8.21 8.53 -17.40
CA TYR A 36 6.81 8.53 -17.84
C TYR A 36 5.86 8.28 -16.67
N VAL A 37 5.92 9.16 -15.69
CA VAL A 37 5.16 9.09 -14.44
C VAL A 37 4.22 10.27 -14.35
N HIS A 38 3.01 10.06 -13.84
CA HIS A 38 2.08 11.10 -13.46
C HIS A 38 1.57 10.84 -12.05
N LEU A 39 1.59 11.86 -11.19
CA LEU A 39 1.22 11.76 -9.78
C LEU A 39 -0.17 12.34 -9.55
N TYR A 40 -1.11 11.50 -9.14
CA TYR A 40 -2.43 11.91 -8.68
C TYR A 40 -2.46 11.93 -7.16
N ILE A 41 -2.67 13.11 -6.57
CA ILE A 41 -2.79 13.30 -5.13
C ILE A 41 -4.28 13.45 -4.79
N GLY A 42 -4.85 12.46 -4.10
CA GLY A 42 -6.25 12.51 -3.66
C GLY A 42 -6.36 13.06 -2.25
N VAL A 43 -6.94 14.25 -2.07
CA VAL A 43 -7.07 14.94 -0.79
C VAL A 43 -8.41 14.59 -0.15
N ASP A 44 -8.38 13.78 0.93
CA ASP A 44 -9.54 13.21 1.61
C ASP A 44 -10.16 14.19 2.63
N GLY A 45 -10.94 15.13 2.14
CA GLY A 45 -11.61 16.16 2.92
C GLY A 45 -10.77 17.41 3.14
N PRO A 46 -11.30 18.37 3.92
CA PRO A 46 -10.60 19.62 4.23
C PRO A 46 -9.27 19.38 4.95
N VAL A 47 -8.27 20.17 4.61
CA VAL A 47 -6.92 20.14 5.21
C VAL A 47 -6.56 21.51 5.80
N GLY A 48 -5.60 21.51 6.75
CA GLY A 48 -5.10 22.76 7.34
C GLY A 48 -4.32 23.61 6.34
N TYR A 49 -4.15 24.89 6.67
CA TYR A 49 -3.56 25.91 5.79
C TYR A 49 -2.18 25.51 5.24
N GLU A 50 -1.26 25.06 6.08
CA GLU A 50 0.10 24.69 5.66
C GLU A 50 0.13 23.53 4.64
N LEU A 51 -0.74 22.52 4.86
CA LEU A 51 -0.87 21.40 3.95
C LEU A 51 -1.52 21.82 2.64
N HIS A 52 -2.52 22.72 2.70
CA HIS A 52 -3.16 23.28 1.51
C HIS A 52 -2.16 24.06 0.64
N GLU A 53 -1.37 24.97 1.25
CA GLU A 53 -0.32 25.70 0.50
C GLU A 53 0.69 24.75 -0.15
N SER A 54 1.10 23.69 0.56
CA SER A 54 2.02 22.70 0.01
C SER A 54 1.42 21.98 -1.20
N LEU A 55 0.14 21.65 -1.14
CA LEU A 55 -0.58 21.00 -2.25
C LEU A 55 -0.74 21.96 -3.43
N ASP A 56 -1.08 23.23 -3.21
CA ASP A 56 -1.18 24.25 -4.26
C ASP A 56 0.15 24.47 -5.00
N LEU A 57 1.28 24.35 -4.29
CA LEU A 57 2.60 24.41 -4.91
C LEU A 57 2.88 23.18 -5.77
N LEU A 58 2.48 21.99 -5.33
CA LEU A 58 2.63 20.74 -6.07
C LEU A 58 1.76 20.72 -7.33
N ASP A 59 0.55 21.27 -7.27
CA ASP A 59 -0.39 21.34 -8.41
C ASP A 59 0.12 22.19 -9.60
N ARG A 60 1.14 23.03 -9.36
CA ARG A 60 1.81 23.78 -10.43
C ARG A 60 2.78 22.94 -11.25
N HIS A 61 3.07 21.73 -10.80
CA HIS A 61 3.99 20.83 -11.49
C HIS A 61 3.27 20.04 -12.57
N ASN A 62 3.74 20.07 -13.80
CA ASN A 62 3.10 19.45 -14.97
C ASN A 62 2.92 17.92 -14.93
N MET A 63 3.52 17.24 -13.96
CA MET A 63 3.35 15.80 -13.72
C MET A 63 2.48 15.52 -12.48
N VAL A 64 1.77 16.51 -11.93
CA VAL A 64 0.98 16.37 -10.71
C VAL A 64 -0.42 16.90 -10.95
N ASP A 65 -1.43 16.15 -10.56
CA ASP A 65 -2.81 16.59 -10.47
C ASP A 65 -3.33 16.39 -9.05
N ILE A 66 -3.97 17.41 -8.48
CA ILE A 66 -4.59 17.34 -7.17
C ILE A 66 -6.10 17.13 -7.31
N VAL A 67 -6.59 16.04 -6.72
CA VAL A 67 -8.03 15.71 -6.69
C VAL A 67 -8.58 16.00 -5.30
N TRP A 68 -9.36 17.07 -5.18
CA TRP A 68 -9.96 17.52 -3.93
C TRP A 68 -11.31 16.86 -3.67
N PHE A 69 -11.48 16.24 -2.50
CA PHE A 69 -12.77 15.73 -2.06
C PHE A 69 -13.35 16.62 -0.96
N PRO A 70 -14.66 16.90 -0.97
CA PRO A 70 -15.28 17.86 -0.04
C PRO A 70 -15.34 17.36 1.40
N GLU A 71 -15.28 16.05 1.62
CA GLU A 71 -15.37 15.40 2.94
C GLU A 71 -14.42 14.21 3.07
N ASN A 72 -14.03 13.87 4.31
CA ASN A 72 -13.21 12.68 4.59
C ASN A 72 -14.06 11.41 4.50
N ARG A 73 -13.92 10.70 3.38
CA ARG A 73 -14.58 9.41 3.11
C ARG A 73 -13.71 8.21 3.43
N GLY A 74 -12.42 8.42 3.70
CA GLY A 74 -11.42 7.41 4.04
C GLY A 74 -10.67 6.85 2.84
N LEU A 75 -9.49 6.31 3.14
CA LEU A 75 -8.49 5.85 2.18
C LEU A 75 -9.05 4.98 1.03
N ALA A 76 -9.95 4.04 1.34
CA ALA A 76 -10.54 3.16 0.34
C ALA A 76 -11.33 3.92 -0.74
N CYS A 77 -12.13 4.91 -0.33
CA CYS A 77 -12.90 5.74 -1.27
C CYS A 77 -11.97 6.56 -2.17
N VAL A 78 -10.98 7.24 -1.57
CA VAL A 78 -10.02 8.05 -2.34
C VAL A 78 -9.26 7.19 -3.34
N LEU A 79 -8.77 6.03 -2.93
CA LEU A 79 -8.04 5.14 -3.84
C LEU A 79 -8.93 4.60 -4.97
N ASN A 80 -10.21 4.32 -4.72
CA ASN A 80 -11.14 3.91 -5.78
C ASN A 80 -11.36 5.03 -6.79
N ASP A 81 -11.56 6.28 -6.31
CA ASP A 81 -11.72 7.42 -7.20
C ASP A 81 -10.46 7.65 -8.05
N LEU A 82 -9.26 7.52 -7.46
CA LEU A 82 -8.00 7.61 -8.20
C LEU A 82 -7.84 6.47 -9.21
N VAL A 83 -8.24 5.24 -8.86
CA VAL A 83 -8.27 4.10 -9.80
C VAL A 83 -9.18 4.41 -10.98
N ASP A 84 -10.36 5.00 -10.75
CA ASP A 84 -11.30 5.34 -11.81
C ASP A 84 -10.76 6.45 -12.73
N ILE A 85 -10.03 7.43 -12.19
CA ILE A 85 -9.29 8.42 -12.98
C ILE A 85 -8.24 7.72 -13.84
N CYS A 86 -7.40 6.85 -13.24
CA CYS A 86 -6.36 6.12 -13.97
C CYS A 86 -6.93 5.27 -15.11
N LYS A 87 -8.07 4.61 -14.89
CA LYS A 87 -8.79 3.85 -15.93
C LYS A 87 -9.26 4.75 -17.07
N LYS A 88 -9.89 5.88 -16.73
CA LYS A 88 -10.44 6.84 -17.69
C LYS A 88 -9.35 7.44 -18.58
N GLU A 89 -8.20 7.75 -17.99
CA GLU A 89 -7.03 8.30 -18.68
C GLU A 89 -6.22 7.23 -19.45
N GLY A 90 -6.58 5.94 -19.31
CA GLY A 90 -5.98 4.84 -20.07
C GLY A 90 -4.57 4.45 -19.63
N TYR A 91 -4.22 4.65 -18.38
CA TYR A 91 -2.95 4.18 -17.85
C TYR A 91 -2.88 2.66 -17.81
N VAL A 92 -1.67 2.11 -18.02
CA VAL A 92 -1.40 0.66 -18.01
C VAL A 92 -0.95 0.19 -16.64
N TYR A 93 -0.22 1.05 -15.91
CA TYR A 93 0.32 0.77 -14.58
C TYR A 93 -0.15 1.80 -13.56
N TYR A 94 -0.57 1.32 -12.40
CA TYR A 94 -0.99 2.12 -11.25
C TYR A 94 -0.09 1.81 -10.07
N ALA A 95 0.75 2.76 -9.68
CA ALA A 95 1.62 2.64 -8.52
C ALA A 95 0.96 3.26 -7.28
N ARG A 96 1.11 2.62 -6.14
CA ARG A 96 0.62 3.13 -4.87
C ARG A 96 1.75 3.82 -4.10
N MET A 97 1.45 4.91 -3.39
CA MET A 97 2.40 5.61 -2.52
C MET A 97 1.69 6.17 -1.30
N ASP A 98 2.31 6.10 -0.10
CA ASP A 98 1.88 6.83 1.10
C ASP A 98 2.53 8.21 1.16
N ALA A 99 1.83 9.17 1.76
CA ALA A 99 2.30 10.56 1.89
C ALA A 99 3.48 10.72 2.87
N ASP A 100 3.83 9.69 3.62
CA ASP A 100 4.91 9.71 4.61
C ASP A 100 6.10 8.80 4.28
N ASP A 101 6.04 8.05 3.18
CA ASP A 101 7.10 7.14 2.74
C ASP A 101 8.04 7.79 1.71
N VAL A 102 9.14 7.11 1.38
CA VAL A 102 10.10 7.58 0.37
C VAL A 102 10.39 6.45 -0.62
N SER A 103 10.04 6.63 -1.88
CA SER A 103 10.34 5.68 -2.95
C SER A 103 11.84 5.62 -3.23
N VAL A 104 12.38 4.42 -3.52
CA VAL A 104 13.76 4.37 -4.05
C VAL A 104 13.76 4.89 -5.49
N ASN A 105 14.89 5.45 -5.92
CA ASN A 105 15.01 6.23 -7.16
C ASN A 105 14.69 5.44 -8.45
N ASP A 106 14.95 4.15 -8.47
CA ASP A 106 14.75 3.27 -9.63
C ASP A 106 13.60 2.26 -9.46
N ARG A 107 12.70 2.53 -8.50
CA ARG A 107 11.55 1.65 -8.18
C ARG A 107 10.71 1.35 -9.42
N PHE A 108 10.27 2.39 -10.12
CA PHE A 108 9.33 2.18 -11.22
C PHE A 108 9.99 1.49 -12.41
N GLU A 109 11.23 1.82 -12.71
CA GLU A 109 12.00 1.14 -13.76
C GLU A 109 12.10 -0.37 -13.49
N ARG A 110 12.44 -0.76 -12.25
CA ARG A 110 12.53 -2.17 -11.84
C ARG A 110 11.18 -2.87 -11.87
N GLN A 111 10.13 -2.23 -11.33
CA GLN A 111 8.80 -2.83 -11.29
C GLN A 111 8.20 -2.99 -12.69
N ILE A 112 8.38 -2.01 -13.59
CA ILE A 112 7.93 -2.11 -14.99
C ILE A 112 8.69 -3.21 -15.71
N LYS A 113 10.03 -3.20 -15.62
CA LYS A 113 10.86 -4.26 -16.24
C LYS A 113 10.37 -5.64 -15.82
N PHE A 114 10.18 -5.85 -14.52
CA PHE A 114 9.68 -7.12 -14.00
C PHE A 114 8.30 -7.48 -14.57
N LEU A 115 7.36 -6.52 -14.57
CA LEU A 115 6.02 -6.75 -15.13
C LEU A 115 6.07 -7.08 -16.61
N GLU A 116 6.95 -6.43 -17.41
CA GLU A 116 7.11 -6.73 -18.84
C GLU A 116 7.70 -8.15 -19.08
N GLU A 117 8.64 -8.58 -18.24
CA GLU A 117 9.23 -9.93 -18.27
C GLU A 117 8.26 -11.00 -17.76
N HIS A 118 7.25 -10.63 -16.95
CA HIS A 118 6.25 -11.51 -16.35
C HIS A 118 4.82 -11.06 -16.69
N PRO A 119 4.37 -11.30 -17.93
CA PRO A 119 3.06 -10.81 -18.39
C PRO A 119 1.87 -11.41 -17.65
N GLU A 120 2.04 -12.54 -16.95
CA GLU A 120 1.01 -13.17 -16.11
C GLU A 120 0.77 -12.43 -14.80
N VAL A 121 1.76 -11.65 -14.29
CA VAL A 121 1.66 -10.94 -13.00
C VAL A 121 0.75 -9.73 -13.10
N ASP A 122 -0.19 -9.60 -12.17
CA ASP A 122 -1.17 -8.51 -12.08
C ASP A 122 -0.75 -7.41 -11.10
N VAL A 123 -0.01 -7.78 -10.05
CA VAL A 123 0.52 -6.85 -9.04
C VAL A 123 1.90 -7.27 -8.58
N VAL A 124 2.83 -6.32 -8.52
CA VAL A 124 4.18 -6.51 -8.01
C VAL A 124 4.47 -5.54 -6.87
N GLY A 125 5.00 -6.07 -5.76
CA GLY A 125 5.56 -5.31 -4.66
C GLY A 125 7.10 -5.30 -4.70
N GLY A 126 7.71 -5.34 -3.52
CA GLY A 126 9.14 -5.47 -3.31
C GLY A 126 9.51 -5.33 -1.84
N ALA A 127 10.78 -5.55 -1.51
CA ALA A 127 11.27 -5.35 -0.16
C ALA A 127 11.20 -3.88 0.25
N ILE A 128 11.13 -3.64 1.56
CA ILE A 128 11.12 -2.29 2.13
C ILE A 128 12.19 -2.15 3.22
N ASN A 129 12.73 -0.95 3.38
CA ASN A 129 13.56 -0.59 4.53
C ASN A 129 12.74 0.28 5.47
N GLU A 130 12.83 0.03 6.78
CA GLU A 130 12.22 0.93 7.77
C GLU A 130 13.11 2.16 8.00
N ILE A 131 12.51 3.36 7.94
CA ILE A 131 13.13 4.64 8.32
C ILE A 131 12.37 5.27 9.49
N ASN A 132 13.07 6.13 10.28
CA ASN A 132 12.44 6.91 11.34
C ASN A 132 11.81 8.22 10.81
N GLY A 133 11.29 9.06 11.72
CA GLY A 133 10.73 10.38 11.40
C GLY A 133 11.67 11.28 10.61
N ASP A 134 12.99 11.21 10.88
CA ASP A 134 14.00 12.03 10.20
C ASP A 134 14.43 11.46 8.85
N GLY A 135 13.94 10.26 8.48
CA GLY A 135 14.32 9.56 7.25
C GLY A 135 15.60 8.72 7.41
N VAL A 136 16.10 8.53 8.63
CA VAL A 136 17.28 7.71 8.92
C VAL A 136 16.88 6.23 9.02
N SER A 137 17.69 5.35 8.43
CA SER A 137 17.46 3.91 8.48
C SER A 137 17.37 3.40 9.92
N ARG A 138 16.40 2.53 10.17
CA ARG A 138 16.24 1.82 11.45
C ARG A 138 17.02 0.49 11.50
N GLY A 139 17.76 0.19 10.43
CA GLY A 139 18.50 -1.07 10.31
C GLY A 139 17.59 -2.28 10.11
N LYS A 140 16.32 -2.07 9.75
CA LYS A 140 15.37 -3.15 9.50
C LYS A 140 14.98 -3.20 8.04
N HIS A 141 15.31 -4.31 7.41
CA HIS A 141 14.92 -4.69 6.07
C HIS A 141 13.81 -5.73 6.14
N VAL A 142 12.74 -5.54 5.36
CA VAL A 142 11.59 -6.44 5.33
C VAL A 142 11.43 -6.99 3.93
N GLU A 143 11.59 -8.29 3.79
CA GLU A 143 11.37 -9.02 2.55
C GLU A 143 9.97 -9.62 2.51
N TYR A 144 9.46 -9.80 1.30
CA TYR A 144 8.17 -10.43 1.02
C TYR A 144 8.37 -11.64 0.10
N PRO A 145 7.42 -12.61 0.10
CA PRO A 145 7.49 -13.75 -0.78
C PRO A 145 7.53 -13.34 -2.26
N LEU A 146 8.41 -13.97 -3.04
CA LEU A 146 8.70 -13.52 -4.42
C LEU A 146 7.67 -14.01 -5.43
N THR A 147 7.18 -15.24 -5.29
CA THR A 147 6.29 -15.90 -6.26
C THR A 147 4.84 -15.88 -5.80
N HIS A 148 3.90 -16.04 -6.75
CA HIS A 148 2.47 -16.13 -6.45
C HIS A 148 2.14 -17.22 -5.43
N GLU A 149 2.73 -18.41 -5.59
CA GLU A 149 2.50 -19.51 -4.67
C GLU A 149 2.98 -19.21 -3.25
N GLU A 150 4.17 -18.63 -3.13
CA GLU A 150 4.70 -18.20 -1.84
C GLU A 150 3.86 -17.09 -1.24
N CYS A 151 3.43 -16.09 -2.04
CA CYS A 151 2.50 -15.04 -1.61
C CYS A 151 1.21 -15.64 -1.06
N ARG A 152 0.60 -16.60 -1.78
CA ARG A 152 -0.61 -17.29 -1.34
C ARG A 152 -0.38 -18.08 -0.04
N LYS A 153 0.73 -18.79 0.08
CA LYS A 153 1.11 -19.52 1.31
C LYS A 153 1.33 -18.57 2.49
N PHE A 154 1.96 -17.42 2.25
CA PHE A 154 2.25 -16.42 3.29
C PHE A 154 0.98 -15.68 3.74
N PHE A 155 0.06 -15.40 2.80
CA PHE A 155 -1.16 -14.66 3.06
C PHE A 155 -2.08 -15.35 4.07
N ARG A 156 -1.95 -16.67 4.31
CA ARG A 156 -2.65 -17.36 5.42
C ARG A 156 -2.33 -16.76 6.79
N TYR A 157 -1.20 -16.08 6.92
CA TYR A 157 -0.72 -15.53 8.18
C TYR A 157 -0.67 -14.01 8.18
N ARG A 158 -0.21 -13.40 7.07
CA ARG A 158 0.07 -11.96 6.95
C ARG A 158 -0.10 -11.49 5.51
N ASP A 159 -0.18 -10.18 5.34
CA ASP A 159 -0.17 -9.58 4.01
C ASP A 159 1.16 -9.86 3.31
N CYS A 160 1.06 -10.30 2.06
CA CYS A 160 2.21 -10.75 1.26
C CYS A 160 2.84 -9.63 0.43
N LEU A 161 2.30 -8.42 0.50
CA LEU A 161 2.78 -7.22 -0.17
C LEU A 161 2.75 -6.04 0.83
N ALA A 162 3.72 -5.13 0.71
CA ALA A 162 3.66 -3.82 1.35
C ALA A 162 2.77 -2.91 0.50
N HIS A 163 1.62 -2.49 1.00
CA HIS A 163 0.64 -1.73 0.23
C HIS A 163 1.21 -0.44 -0.41
N PRO A 164 2.05 0.40 0.27
CA PRO A 164 2.63 1.59 -0.37
C PRO A 164 3.72 1.28 -1.40
N ALA A 165 4.15 0.03 -1.52
CA ALA A 165 5.24 -0.39 -2.40
C ALA A 165 4.78 -1.08 -3.69
N VAL A 166 3.45 -1.21 -3.92
CA VAL A 166 2.96 -1.99 -5.04
C VAL A 166 2.79 -1.19 -6.33
N MET A 167 2.93 -1.90 -7.45
CA MET A 167 2.51 -1.47 -8.77
C MET A 167 1.54 -2.51 -9.33
N PHE A 168 0.37 -2.05 -9.76
CA PHE A 168 -0.67 -2.86 -10.39
C PHE A 168 -0.61 -2.71 -11.91
N ARG A 169 -0.96 -3.77 -12.64
CA ARG A 169 -1.48 -3.61 -14.00
C ARG A 169 -2.93 -3.14 -13.93
N ALA A 170 -3.38 -2.36 -14.90
CA ALA A 170 -4.78 -1.91 -14.98
C ALA A 170 -5.78 -3.07 -14.87
N ARG A 171 -5.48 -4.22 -15.50
CA ARG A 171 -6.33 -5.42 -15.48
C ARG A 171 -6.55 -6.01 -14.07
N TYR A 172 -5.72 -5.68 -13.06
CA TYR A 172 -6.00 -6.06 -11.67
C TYR A 172 -7.38 -5.57 -11.24
N PHE A 173 -7.68 -4.31 -11.55
CA PHE A 173 -8.97 -3.68 -11.21
C PHE A 173 -10.10 -4.01 -12.21
N GLU A 174 -9.79 -4.68 -13.31
CA GLU A 174 -10.79 -5.34 -14.15
C GLU A 174 -11.24 -6.67 -13.52
N LYS A 175 -10.28 -7.44 -12.97
CA LYS A 175 -10.54 -8.67 -12.21
C LYS A 175 -11.18 -8.40 -10.85
N VAL A 176 -10.88 -7.26 -10.22
CA VAL A 176 -11.42 -6.81 -8.92
C VAL A 176 -12.20 -5.51 -9.11
N PRO A 177 -13.38 -5.54 -9.76
CA PRO A 177 -14.09 -4.33 -10.19
C PRO A 177 -14.57 -3.45 -9.03
N ASN A 178 -14.78 -4.02 -7.85
CA ASN A 178 -15.17 -3.27 -6.66
C ASN A 178 -13.98 -2.54 -6.00
N GLY A 179 -12.75 -2.78 -6.45
CA GLY A 179 -11.55 -2.16 -5.91
C GLY A 179 -11.39 -2.33 -4.40
N TYR A 180 -11.05 -1.24 -3.72
CA TYR A 180 -10.96 -1.19 -2.28
C TYR A 180 -12.35 -1.16 -1.65
N ARG A 181 -12.55 -1.86 -0.54
CA ARG A 181 -13.84 -1.94 0.17
C ARG A 181 -14.01 -0.75 1.12
N PRO A 182 -14.96 0.18 0.87
CA PRO A 182 -15.13 1.41 1.66
C PRO A 182 -15.56 1.16 3.12
N GLU A 183 -16.23 0.05 3.38
CA GLU A 183 -16.63 -0.34 4.73
C GLU A 183 -15.45 -0.69 5.65
N TYR A 184 -14.25 -0.92 5.07
CA TYR A 184 -13.01 -1.17 5.78
C TYR A 184 -12.21 0.12 5.94
N ARG A 185 -12.39 0.82 7.08
CA ARG A 185 -11.53 1.97 7.44
C ARG A 185 -10.09 1.57 7.81
N LYS A 186 -9.87 0.27 8.06
CA LYS A 186 -8.57 -0.36 8.34
C LYS A 186 -8.59 -1.75 7.71
N ASN A 187 -7.43 -2.29 7.36
CA ASN A 187 -7.24 -3.56 6.65
C ASN A 187 -7.85 -3.58 5.23
N GLN A 188 -8.06 -2.41 4.62
CA GLN A 188 -8.52 -2.29 3.24
C GLN A 188 -7.56 -2.95 2.24
N ASP A 189 -6.27 -2.90 2.52
CA ASP A 189 -5.20 -3.59 1.81
C ASP A 189 -5.34 -5.12 1.89
N THR A 190 -5.48 -5.68 3.10
CA THR A 190 -5.72 -7.11 3.30
C THR A 190 -6.96 -7.60 2.52
N MET A 191 -8.04 -6.79 2.50
CA MET A 191 -9.24 -7.15 1.78
C MET A 191 -9.08 -7.04 0.26
N LEU A 192 -8.29 -6.09 -0.23
CA LEU A 192 -7.95 -6.00 -1.64
C LEU A 192 -7.13 -7.22 -2.10
N TRP A 193 -6.15 -7.66 -1.29
CA TRP A 193 -5.39 -8.88 -1.59
C TRP A 193 -6.28 -10.11 -1.58
N TYR A 194 -7.19 -10.21 -0.60
CA TYR A 194 -8.18 -11.29 -0.55
C TYR A 194 -9.04 -11.36 -1.81
N ASP A 195 -9.57 -10.22 -2.25
CA ASP A 195 -10.38 -10.15 -3.48
C ASP A 195 -9.53 -10.48 -4.71
N GLY A 196 -8.27 -10.04 -4.75
CA GLY A 196 -7.33 -10.40 -5.82
C GLY A 196 -7.11 -11.90 -5.90
N PHE A 197 -6.86 -12.59 -4.77
CA PHE A 197 -6.69 -14.06 -4.77
C PHE A 197 -7.96 -14.79 -5.18
N LEU A 198 -9.15 -14.32 -4.79
CA LEU A 198 -10.42 -14.92 -5.18
C LEU A 198 -10.70 -14.77 -6.67
N ASN A 199 -10.29 -13.67 -7.27
CA ASN A 199 -10.51 -13.35 -8.68
C ASN A 199 -9.34 -13.77 -9.60
N GLY A 200 -8.41 -14.58 -9.10
CA GLY A 200 -7.32 -15.14 -9.90
C GLY A 200 -6.27 -14.10 -10.34
N CYS A 201 -6.06 -13.03 -9.54
CA CYS A 201 -4.93 -12.14 -9.74
C CYS A 201 -3.63 -12.86 -9.36
N VAL A 202 -2.57 -12.59 -10.10
CA VAL A 202 -1.22 -13.13 -9.87
C VAL A 202 -0.36 -12.09 -9.16
N PHE A 203 0.25 -12.50 -8.05
CA PHE A 203 1.02 -11.67 -7.13
C PHE A 203 2.51 -11.99 -7.24
N ALA A 204 3.37 -10.97 -7.13
CA ALA A 204 4.81 -11.16 -7.02
C ALA A 204 5.44 -10.04 -6.18
N ASN A 205 6.69 -10.23 -5.78
CA ASN A 205 7.54 -9.17 -5.24
C ASN A 205 8.93 -9.22 -5.88
N LEU A 206 9.54 -8.04 -5.98
CA LEU A 206 10.97 -7.91 -6.22
C LEU A 206 11.73 -8.25 -4.93
N LYS A 207 12.92 -8.82 -5.09
CA LYS A 207 13.83 -9.04 -3.95
C LYS A 207 14.44 -7.72 -3.47
N GLU A 208 14.61 -6.78 -4.40
CA GLU A 208 15.20 -5.48 -4.14
C GLU A 208 14.27 -4.60 -3.31
N THR A 209 14.88 -3.70 -2.54
CA THR A 209 14.15 -2.62 -1.86
C THR A 209 13.56 -1.67 -2.89
N VAL A 210 12.27 -1.40 -2.77
CA VAL A 210 11.54 -0.45 -3.62
C VAL A 210 11.02 0.77 -2.85
N LEU A 211 11.00 0.68 -1.51
CA LEU A 211 10.45 1.74 -0.65
C LEU A 211 11.19 1.83 0.69
N ASN A 212 11.41 3.05 1.15
CA ASN A 212 11.78 3.35 2.52
C ASN A 212 10.50 3.71 3.30
N PHE A 213 10.04 2.78 4.13
CA PHE A 213 8.80 2.84 4.87
C PHE A 213 8.99 3.56 6.21
N ARG A 214 8.21 4.62 6.45
CA ARG A 214 8.36 5.43 7.66
C ARG A 214 7.60 4.85 8.83
N VAL A 215 8.34 4.61 9.94
CA VAL A 215 7.80 4.10 11.19
C VAL A 215 7.95 5.16 12.27
N ASN A 216 6.85 5.86 12.55
CA ASN A 216 6.75 6.84 13.63
C ASN A 216 6.31 6.18 14.95
N ASP A 217 6.53 6.83 16.10
CA ASP A 217 6.15 6.31 17.42
C ASP A 217 4.65 6.03 17.55
N ASP A 218 3.80 6.76 16.83
CA ASP A 218 2.36 6.56 16.80
C ASP A 218 1.91 5.33 15.99
N PHE A 219 2.79 4.79 15.14
CA PHE A 219 2.51 3.59 14.35
C PHE A 219 2.05 2.41 15.20
N TYR A 220 2.64 2.23 16.38
CA TYR A 220 2.28 1.14 17.30
C TYR A 220 1.03 1.45 18.12
N LYS A 221 0.76 2.72 18.47
CA LYS A 221 -0.41 3.11 19.26
C LYS A 221 -1.73 2.94 18.49
N ARG A 222 -1.72 3.24 17.18
CA ARG A 222 -2.91 3.14 16.30
C ARG A 222 -3.41 1.71 16.09
N ARG A 223 -2.63 0.68 16.45
CA ARG A 223 -2.91 -0.74 16.20
C ARG A 223 -3.55 -1.48 17.38
N ASN A 224 -3.96 -0.80 18.44
CA ASN A 224 -4.56 -1.39 19.63
C ASN A 224 -6.10 -1.28 19.63
N GLY A 225 -6.77 -2.16 20.35
CA GLY A 225 -8.20 -2.10 20.67
C GLY A 225 -8.97 -3.39 20.41
N TRP A 226 -9.88 -3.73 21.33
CA TRP A 226 -10.72 -4.93 21.27
C TRP A 226 -11.56 -5.03 19.99
N LYS A 227 -12.24 -3.95 19.63
CA LYS A 227 -13.08 -3.92 18.43
C LYS A 227 -12.27 -4.25 17.18
N ARG A 228 -11.04 -3.70 17.08
CA ARG A 228 -10.12 -3.99 15.97
C ARG A 228 -9.66 -5.44 16.00
N ALA A 229 -9.27 -5.97 17.17
CA ALA A 229 -8.81 -7.36 17.30
C ALA A 229 -9.90 -8.34 16.84
N ILE A 230 -11.16 -8.13 17.27
CA ILE A 230 -12.30 -8.94 16.86
C ILE A 230 -12.52 -8.87 15.34
N GLN A 231 -12.48 -7.64 14.76
CA GLN A 231 -12.65 -7.47 13.32
C GLN A 231 -11.55 -8.21 12.54
N MET A 232 -10.28 -8.02 12.94
CA MET A 232 -9.15 -8.72 12.31
C MET A 232 -9.28 -10.23 12.37
N LEU A 233 -9.72 -10.79 13.52
CA LEU A 233 -9.96 -12.22 13.65
C LEU A 233 -11.07 -12.68 12.71
N ARG A 234 -12.21 -11.99 12.68
CA ARG A 234 -13.34 -12.32 11.80
C ARG A 234 -12.92 -12.29 10.33
N ASP A 235 -12.20 -11.25 9.92
CA ASP A 235 -11.71 -11.10 8.56
C ASP A 235 -10.76 -12.25 8.20
N ARG A 236 -9.83 -12.58 9.08
CA ARG A 236 -8.86 -13.65 8.84
C ARG A 236 -9.53 -15.03 8.76
N LEU A 237 -10.50 -15.32 9.63
CA LEU A 237 -11.27 -16.57 9.56
C LEU A 237 -12.10 -16.66 8.27
N LYS A 238 -12.71 -15.54 7.82
CA LYS A 238 -13.42 -15.45 6.54
C LYS A 238 -12.48 -15.74 5.37
N ILE A 239 -11.31 -15.08 5.35
CA ILE A 239 -10.27 -15.25 4.33
C ILE A 239 -9.78 -16.70 4.30
N ASN A 240 -9.43 -17.26 5.45
CA ASN A 240 -8.93 -18.63 5.56
C ASN A 240 -9.93 -19.66 5.02
N LYS A 241 -11.21 -19.50 5.37
CA LYS A 241 -12.28 -20.37 4.87
C LYS A 241 -12.45 -20.26 3.35
N ALA A 242 -12.48 -19.04 2.81
CA ALA A 242 -12.74 -18.80 1.39
C ALA A 242 -11.57 -19.23 0.50
N LEU A 243 -10.32 -19.07 0.96
CA LEU A 243 -9.13 -19.48 0.21
C LEU A 243 -8.70 -20.93 0.46
N GLY A 244 -9.45 -21.67 1.31
CA GLY A 244 -9.18 -23.09 1.59
C GLY A 244 -7.94 -23.34 2.44
N TYR A 245 -7.56 -22.40 3.31
CA TYR A 245 -6.43 -22.60 4.22
C TYR A 245 -6.75 -23.58 5.32
N ASP A 246 -5.72 -24.28 5.79
CA ASP A 246 -5.82 -25.30 6.82
C ASP A 246 -6.08 -24.74 8.24
N ILE A 247 -6.25 -25.64 9.21
CA ILE A 247 -6.52 -25.27 10.61
C ILE A 247 -5.38 -24.47 11.23
N SER A 248 -4.13 -24.63 10.75
CA SER A 248 -2.97 -23.90 11.27
C SER A 248 -3.12 -22.40 11.07
N ALA A 249 -3.71 -21.97 9.94
CA ALA A 249 -4.01 -20.58 9.66
C ALA A 249 -5.03 -19.98 10.66
N ASN A 250 -6.04 -20.77 11.05
CA ASN A 250 -7.03 -20.35 12.05
C ASN A 250 -6.42 -20.25 13.44
N LEU A 251 -5.57 -21.22 13.82
CA LEU A 251 -4.85 -21.18 15.10
C LEU A 251 -3.91 -19.95 15.16
N PHE A 252 -3.22 -19.64 14.07
CA PHE A 252 -2.40 -18.42 13.97
C PHE A 252 -3.25 -17.14 14.11
N ALA A 253 -4.42 -17.08 13.47
CA ALA A 253 -5.35 -15.96 13.60
C ALA A 253 -5.80 -15.75 15.05
N MET A 254 -6.10 -16.84 15.78
CA MET A 254 -6.43 -16.79 17.20
C MET A 254 -5.24 -16.35 18.06
N ALA A 255 -4.04 -16.85 17.79
CA ALA A 255 -2.82 -16.41 18.48
C ALA A 255 -2.57 -14.90 18.28
N MET A 256 -2.74 -14.39 17.05
CA MET A 256 -2.63 -12.97 16.75
C MET A 256 -3.72 -12.13 17.43
N PHE A 257 -4.94 -12.65 17.54
CA PHE A 257 -6.00 -12.01 18.33
C PHE A 257 -5.57 -11.88 19.79
N CYS A 258 -5.14 -12.97 20.44
CA CYS A 258 -4.64 -12.93 21.82
C CYS A 258 -3.48 -11.94 21.98
N MET A 259 -2.54 -11.92 21.05
CA MET A 259 -1.43 -10.95 21.05
C MET A 259 -1.92 -9.50 20.95
N THR A 260 -2.92 -9.23 20.10
CA THR A 260 -3.45 -7.86 19.90
C THR A 260 -4.15 -7.34 21.16
N ILE A 261 -4.81 -8.18 21.93
CA ILE A 261 -5.47 -7.81 23.20
C ILE A 261 -4.55 -7.86 24.41
N SER A 262 -3.36 -8.45 24.28
CA SER A 262 -2.40 -8.59 25.39
C SER A 262 -1.85 -7.24 25.85
N PRO A 263 -1.45 -7.12 27.13
CA PRO A 263 -0.78 -5.93 27.65
C PRO A 263 0.47 -5.56 26.85
N SER A 264 0.84 -4.26 26.88
CA SER A 264 1.95 -3.72 26.08
C SER A 264 3.31 -4.37 26.38
N TRP A 265 3.53 -4.87 27.60
CA TRP A 265 4.77 -5.56 27.96
C TRP A 265 4.94 -6.90 27.23
N VAL A 266 3.83 -7.68 27.05
CA VAL A 266 3.84 -8.95 26.28
C VAL A 266 4.23 -8.65 24.82
N LYS A 267 3.64 -7.59 24.26
CA LYS A 267 3.95 -7.15 22.89
C LYS A 267 5.41 -6.76 22.71
N LYS A 268 5.99 -6.02 23.65
CA LYS A 268 7.40 -5.64 23.63
C LYS A 268 8.34 -6.84 23.63
N VAL A 269 8.03 -7.88 24.41
CA VAL A 269 8.81 -9.12 24.44
C VAL A 269 8.73 -9.84 23.11
N SER A 270 7.53 -10.00 22.54
CA SER A 270 7.34 -10.70 21.25
C SER A 270 8.01 -9.98 20.06
N TYR A 271 8.14 -8.64 20.10
CA TYR A 271 8.85 -7.87 19.07
C TYR A 271 10.37 -8.03 19.14
N LYS A 272 10.92 -8.38 20.31
CA LYS A 272 12.37 -8.63 20.45
C LYS A 272 12.80 -10.01 19.96
N ILE A 273 11.85 -10.97 19.92
CA ILE A 273 12.10 -12.36 19.50
C ILE A 273 11.89 -12.52 17.97
N ARG A 274 11.47 -11.49 17.28
CA ARG A 274 11.11 -11.45 15.87
C ARG A 274 12.15 -10.70 15.03
#